data_654e1b29a27fd51ccf5ca43b43ed38c0
#
_entry.id   654e1b29a27fd51ccf5ca43b43ed38c0
#
_cell.length_a   1.000
_cell.length_b   1.000
_cell.length_c   1.000
_cell.angle_alpha   90.00
_cell.angle_beta   90.00
_cell.angle_gamma   90.00
#
_symmetry.space_group_name_H-M   'P 1'
#
loop_
_entity.id
_entity.type
_entity.pdbx_description
1 polymer ?
#
loop_
_entity_poly.entity_id
_entity_poly.type
_entity_poly.pdbx_seq_one_letter_code
_entity_poly.pdbx_strand_id
1 'polypeptide(L)'
;MDIKYEFKPAYTLLTVNLEPGESIKVEPGAMVAQSADISVSTGRASSGGLIKGLFKAVVGGESFFVNTYTAGPSGGWISLASSAPGDISTFELDSEEELYLQGGSFMASSQNVETDRKFQGAKSLFSKEGAFFLRAYSS
;
A
#
# COMPACT_ATOMS: atom_id res chain seq x y z
N MET A 1 -15.13 -3.07 -3.67
CA MET A 1 -14.25 -1.88 -3.89
C MET A 1 -14.41 -1.40 -5.33
N ASP A 2 -14.76 -0.13 -5.54
CA ASP A 2 -14.89 0.49 -6.87
C ASP A 2 -13.90 1.63 -6.98
N ILE A 3 -13.23 1.78 -8.15
CA ILE A 3 -12.14 2.74 -8.34
C ILE A 3 -12.40 3.69 -9.49
N LYS A 4 -12.01 4.95 -9.30
CA LYS A 4 -12.11 6.01 -10.30
C LYS A 4 -10.78 6.74 -10.42
N TYR A 5 -10.33 6.97 -11.67
CA TYR A 5 -9.16 7.77 -11.97
C TYR A 5 -9.55 9.13 -12.54
N GLU A 6 -8.88 10.18 -12.08
CA GLU A 6 -9.02 11.54 -12.59
C GLU A 6 -7.62 12.13 -12.88
N PHE A 7 -7.55 13.10 -13.76
CA PHE A 7 -6.35 13.86 -14.11
C PHE A 7 -5.18 13.03 -14.66
N LYS A 8 -5.47 11.89 -15.30
CA LYS A 8 -4.45 11.10 -16.00
C LYS A 8 -3.82 11.90 -17.17
N PRO A 9 -2.55 11.67 -17.55
CA PRO A 9 -1.63 10.68 -16.98
C PRO A 9 -0.57 11.28 -16.02
N ALA A 10 -0.56 12.58 -15.78
CA ALA A 10 0.58 13.24 -15.13
C ALA A 10 0.36 13.56 -13.65
N TYR A 11 -0.91 13.77 -13.25
CA TYR A 11 -1.28 14.12 -11.86
C TYR A 11 -2.49 13.29 -11.42
N THR A 12 -2.40 12.00 -11.61
CA THR A 12 -3.53 11.10 -11.42
C THR A 12 -3.98 11.08 -9.96
N LEU A 13 -5.28 11.30 -9.77
CA LEU A 13 -5.99 11.09 -8.52
C LEU A 13 -6.78 9.78 -8.61
N LEU A 14 -6.57 8.89 -7.65
CA LEU A 14 -7.32 7.65 -7.51
C LEU A 14 -8.34 7.83 -6.39
N THR A 15 -9.62 7.69 -6.70
CA THR A 15 -10.68 7.61 -5.68
C THR A 15 -11.17 6.18 -5.58
N VAL A 16 -11.16 5.65 -4.36
CA VAL A 16 -11.61 4.29 -4.04
C VAL A 16 -12.87 4.36 -3.19
N ASN A 17 -13.96 3.80 -3.68
CA ASN A 17 -15.18 3.60 -2.91
C ASN A 17 -15.11 2.26 -2.19
N LEU A 18 -15.30 2.30 -0.89
CA LEU A 18 -15.25 1.15 0.01
C LEU A 18 -16.66 0.79 0.46
N GLU A 19 -16.98 -0.49 0.37
CA GLU A 19 -18.21 -1.05 0.94
C GLU A 19 -18.18 -0.98 2.48
N PRO A 20 -19.33 -1.10 3.17
CA PRO A 20 -19.38 -1.15 4.62
C PRO A 20 -18.39 -2.19 5.21
N GLY A 21 -17.50 -1.73 6.08
CA GLY A 21 -16.48 -2.57 6.71
C GLY A 21 -15.30 -2.96 5.83
N GLU A 22 -15.28 -2.56 4.57
CA GLU A 22 -14.16 -2.83 3.66
C GLU A 22 -12.93 -2.00 4.04
N SER A 23 -11.76 -2.59 3.83
CA SER A 23 -10.48 -1.95 4.18
C SER A 23 -9.51 -1.91 3.01
N ILE A 24 -8.67 -0.88 2.99
CA ILE A 24 -7.57 -0.69 2.05
C ILE A 24 -6.28 -0.36 2.79
N LYS A 25 -5.18 -0.98 2.39
CA LYS A 25 -3.82 -0.67 2.87
C LYS A 25 -3.23 0.42 1.98
N VAL A 26 -2.69 1.47 2.55
CA VAL A 26 -2.20 2.66 1.81
C VAL A 26 -0.83 3.07 2.31
N GLU A 27 0.07 3.42 1.40
CA GLU A 27 1.36 4.01 1.74
C GLU A 27 1.18 5.31 2.54
N PRO A 28 1.98 5.54 3.61
CA PRO A 28 1.95 6.78 4.35
C PRO A 28 2.19 8.00 3.43
N GLY A 29 1.30 8.99 3.52
CA GLY A 29 1.38 10.21 2.73
C GLY A 29 0.64 10.19 1.39
N ALA A 30 0.13 9.05 0.93
CA ALA A 30 -0.64 8.98 -0.32
C ALA A 30 -2.10 9.45 -0.18
N MET A 31 -2.67 9.47 1.03
CA MET A 31 -4.04 9.91 1.27
C MET A 31 -4.17 11.42 1.09
N VAL A 32 -5.09 11.83 0.22
CA VAL A 32 -5.43 13.23 -0.06
C VAL A 32 -6.67 13.66 0.73
N ALA A 33 -7.73 12.84 0.67
CA ALA A 33 -9.00 13.10 1.34
C ALA A 33 -9.76 11.80 1.60
N GLN A 34 -10.68 11.83 2.53
CA GLN A 34 -11.55 10.70 2.84
C GLN A 34 -12.91 11.17 3.36
N SER A 35 -13.91 10.31 3.28
CA SER A 35 -15.19 10.54 3.96
C SER A 35 -15.05 10.40 5.48
N ALA A 36 -15.98 11.02 6.22
CA ALA A 36 -15.91 11.12 7.69
C ALA A 36 -15.95 9.77 8.42
N ASP A 37 -16.63 8.77 7.82
CA ASP A 37 -16.82 7.45 8.43
C ASP A 37 -15.68 6.46 8.18
N ILE A 38 -14.54 6.93 7.69
CA ILE A 38 -13.32 6.13 7.52
C ILE A 38 -12.48 6.21 8.80
N SER A 39 -12.18 5.06 9.38
CA SER A 39 -11.19 4.93 10.47
C SER A 39 -9.82 4.56 9.93
N VAL A 40 -8.76 5.01 10.58
CA VAL A 40 -7.38 4.73 10.19
C VAL A 40 -6.60 4.05 11.31
N SER A 41 -5.83 3.03 10.96
CA SER A 41 -4.85 2.40 11.85
C SER A 41 -3.51 2.26 11.13
N THR A 42 -2.41 2.45 11.84
CA THR A 42 -1.06 2.31 11.29
C THR A 42 -0.44 1.01 11.79
N GLY A 43 0.11 0.22 10.88
CA GLY A 43 0.73 -1.06 11.19
C GLY A 43 1.80 -1.47 10.18
N ARG A 44 2.35 -2.68 10.37
CA ARG A 44 3.26 -3.30 9.41
C ARG A 44 2.46 -3.94 8.28
N ALA A 45 2.99 -3.88 7.08
CA ALA A 45 2.39 -4.49 5.90
C ALA A 45 2.43 -6.02 5.87
N SER A 46 3.16 -6.66 6.79
CA SER A 46 3.30 -8.12 6.81
C SER A 46 2.25 -8.80 7.69
N SER A 47 1.71 -9.87 7.17
CA SER A 47 0.79 -10.81 7.80
C SER A 47 1.33 -11.42 9.09
N GLY A 48 0.52 -11.42 10.10
CA GLY A 48 0.75 -12.18 11.31
C GLY A 48 0.19 -11.54 12.55
N GLY A 49 -1.11 -11.73 12.79
CA GLY A 49 -1.73 -11.74 14.12
C GLY A 49 -1.54 -10.49 14.97
N LEU A 50 -2.66 -9.99 15.45
CA LEU A 50 -2.76 -9.07 16.58
C LEU A 50 -1.70 -9.35 17.65
N ILE A 51 -0.59 -8.63 17.63
CA ILE A 51 0.26 -8.52 18.79
C ILE A 51 0.27 -7.06 19.22
N LYS A 52 -0.52 -6.79 20.24
CA LYS A 52 -0.37 -5.64 21.11
C LYS A 52 1.06 -5.59 21.62
N GLY A 53 1.74 -4.49 21.33
CA GLY A 53 2.90 -4.04 22.08
C GLY A 53 4.11 -4.96 22.07
N LEU A 54 5.08 -4.64 21.25
CA LEU A 54 6.47 -4.49 21.71
C LEU A 54 7.30 -3.92 20.54
N PHE A 55 7.77 -2.72 20.71
CA PHE A 55 8.91 -2.20 19.97
C PHE A 55 10.09 -3.13 20.26
N LYS A 56 10.52 -3.89 19.27
CA LYS A 56 11.86 -4.44 19.29
C LYS A 56 12.50 -4.23 17.95
N ALA A 57 13.53 -3.41 17.98
CA ALA A 57 14.43 -3.13 16.90
C ALA A 57 14.76 -4.40 16.12
N VAL A 58 14.44 -4.42 14.86
CA VAL A 58 14.94 -5.43 13.95
C VAL A 58 16.21 -4.87 13.32
N VAL A 59 17.30 -5.52 13.61
CA VAL A 59 18.60 -5.30 12.97
C VAL A 59 18.42 -5.51 11.47
N GLY A 60 18.63 -4.45 10.66
CA GLY A 60 18.90 -4.59 9.23
C GLY A 60 17.75 -4.47 8.24
N GLY A 61 16.62 -3.82 8.56
CA GLY A 61 15.59 -3.55 7.56
C GLY A 61 14.62 -2.46 7.99
N GLU A 62 14.53 -1.39 7.24
CA GLU A 62 13.48 -0.40 7.43
C GLU A 62 12.12 -1.11 7.27
N SER A 63 11.29 -1.03 8.31
CA SER A 63 9.95 -1.61 8.31
C SER A 63 9.10 -0.88 7.27
N PHE A 64 8.50 -1.62 6.36
CA PHE A 64 7.49 -1.09 5.46
C PHE A 64 6.19 -0.92 6.26
N PHE A 65 5.82 0.33 6.49
CA PHE A 65 4.58 0.66 7.19
C PHE A 65 3.48 0.99 6.19
N VAL A 66 2.27 0.60 6.50
CA VAL A 66 1.07 0.99 5.79
C VAL A 66 0.04 1.54 6.77
N ASN A 67 -0.78 2.44 6.30
CA ASN A 67 -2.00 2.84 6.96
C ASN A 67 -3.15 1.98 6.43
N THR A 68 -3.91 1.38 7.31
CA THR A 68 -5.14 0.67 6.95
C THR A 68 -6.32 1.59 7.20
N TYR A 69 -7.06 1.88 6.14
CA TYR A 69 -8.29 2.66 6.17
C TYR A 69 -9.47 1.71 6.07
N THR A 70 -10.39 1.81 7.01
CA THR A 70 -11.56 0.93 7.11
C THR A 70 -12.83 1.76 7.07
N ALA A 71 -13.73 1.44 6.16
CA ALA A 71 -15.03 2.09 6.04
C ALA A 71 -15.98 1.68 7.18
N GLY A 72 -16.73 2.65 7.66
CA GLY A 72 -17.79 2.44 8.64
C GLY A 72 -19.02 1.70 8.08
N PRO A 73 -20.11 1.62 8.87
CA PRO A 73 -21.30 0.86 8.51
C PRO A 73 -22.03 1.34 7.24
N SER A 74 -21.77 2.60 6.83
CA SER A 74 -22.36 3.19 5.62
C SER A 74 -21.47 3.12 4.39
N GLY A 75 -20.31 2.45 4.50
CA GLY A 75 -19.28 2.54 3.48
C GLY A 75 -18.52 3.87 3.55
N GLY A 76 -17.77 4.17 2.52
CA GLY A 76 -17.03 5.43 2.45
C GLY A 76 -16.15 5.52 1.21
N TRP A 77 -15.42 6.59 1.08
CA TRP A 77 -14.46 6.78 0.00
C TRP A 77 -13.15 7.36 0.51
N ILE A 78 -12.07 7.06 -0.20
CA ILE A 78 -10.74 7.62 0.02
C ILE A 78 -10.13 8.01 -1.33
N SER A 79 -9.51 9.20 -1.37
CA SER A 79 -8.76 9.68 -2.54
C SER A 79 -7.27 9.64 -2.26
N LEU A 80 -6.52 9.10 -3.20
CA LEU A 80 -5.10 8.85 -3.13
C LEU A 80 -4.37 9.51 -4.30
N ALA A 81 -3.17 10.02 -4.03
CA ALA A 81 -2.27 10.53 -5.05
C ALA A 81 -0.82 10.25 -4.69
N SER A 82 0.05 10.17 -5.69
CA SER A 82 1.49 10.09 -5.47
C SER A 82 2.05 11.42 -4.97
N SER A 83 3.09 11.37 -4.16
CA SER A 83 3.85 12.55 -3.74
C SER A 83 4.63 13.21 -4.89
N ALA A 84 4.87 12.48 -5.98
CA ALA A 84 5.50 12.98 -7.20
C ALA A 84 4.51 12.97 -8.37
N PRO A 85 4.68 13.87 -9.37
CA PRO A 85 3.90 13.80 -10.60
C PRO A 85 4.04 12.43 -11.27
N GLY A 86 2.93 11.90 -11.77
CA GLY A 86 2.92 10.60 -12.43
C GLY A 86 1.52 10.02 -12.61
N ASP A 87 1.48 8.83 -13.19
CA ASP A 87 0.25 8.08 -13.39
C ASP A 87 0.13 6.94 -12.39
N ILE A 88 -1.09 6.43 -12.23
CA ILE A 88 -1.43 5.31 -11.35
C ILE A 88 -1.97 4.18 -12.22
N SER A 89 -1.47 2.96 -11.96
CA SER A 89 -1.98 1.73 -12.56
C SER A 89 -2.41 0.77 -11.47
N THR A 90 -3.49 0.04 -11.72
CA THR A 90 -3.99 -1.02 -10.83
C THR A 90 -3.73 -2.38 -11.47
N PHE A 91 -3.31 -3.32 -10.65
CA PHE A 91 -3.08 -4.72 -11.02
C PHE A 91 -3.97 -5.61 -10.17
N GLU A 92 -4.62 -6.56 -10.80
CA GLU A 92 -5.30 -7.66 -10.11
C GLU A 92 -4.30 -8.81 -9.99
N LEU A 93 -4.20 -9.40 -8.79
CA LEU A 93 -3.29 -10.50 -8.51
C LEU A 93 -4.10 -11.76 -8.24
N ASP A 94 -3.90 -12.76 -9.07
CA ASP A 94 -4.40 -14.11 -8.84
C ASP A 94 -3.61 -14.81 -7.72
N SER A 95 -4.14 -15.94 -7.21
CA SER A 95 -3.58 -16.63 -6.04
C SER A 95 -2.16 -17.19 -6.23
N GLU A 96 -1.69 -17.31 -7.48
CA GLU A 96 -0.35 -17.81 -7.82
C GLU A 96 0.57 -16.71 -8.37
N GLU A 97 0.08 -15.47 -8.47
CA GLU A 97 0.83 -14.36 -9.04
C GLU A 97 1.57 -13.55 -7.98
N GLU A 98 2.77 -13.14 -8.34
CA GLU A 98 3.60 -12.21 -7.57
C GLU A 98 3.93 -11.00 -8.42
N LEU A 99 3.76 -9.81 -7.87
CA LEU A 99 4.16 -8.55 -8.51
C LEU A 99 5.38 -7.98 -7.78
N TYR A 100 6.43 -7.66 -8.54
CA TYR A 100 7.61 -7.00 -8.01
C TYR A 100 7.60 -5.52 -8.38
N LEU A 101 7.66 -4.67 -7.37
CA LEU A 101 7.60 -3.22 -7.49
C LEU A 101 8.92 -2.61 -7.03
N GLN A 102 9.37 -1.58 -7.73
CA GLN A 102 10.46 -0.75 -7.23
C GLN A 102 10.01 -0.02 -5.96
N GLY A 103 10.92 0.22 -5.03
CA GLY A 103 10.64 1.02 -3.84
C GLY A 103 10.09 2.41 -4.23
N GLY A 104 8.98 2.81 -3.59
CA GLY A 104 8.29 4.07 -3.89
C GLY A 104 7.26 4.00 -5.03
N SER A 105 7.10 2.84 -5.68
CA SER A 105 6.02 2.65 -6.69
C SER A 105 4.75 2.05 -6.11
N PHE A 106 4.78 1.55 -4.88
CA PHE A 106 3.59 1.07 -4.20
C PHE A 106 2.79 2.25 -3.65
N MET A 107 1.48 2.25 -3.87
CA MET A 107 0.58 3.26 -3.32
C MET A 107 -0.45 2.65 -2.37
N ALA A 108 -1.15 1.62 -2.81
CA ALA A 108 -2.20 0.98 -2.03
C ALA A 108 -2.45 -0.46 -2.47
N SER A 109 -3.09 -1.24 -1.62
CA SER A 109 -3.56 -2.58 -1.94
C SER A 109 -4.83 -2.94 -1.17
N SER A 110 -5.59 -3.88 -1.69
CA SER A 110 -6.67 -4.52 -0.94
C SER A 110 -6.14 -5.29 0.27
N GLN A 111 -7.03 -5.63 1.20
CA GLN A 111 -6.65 -6.26 2.47
C GLN A 111 -6.01 -7.64 2.32
N ASN A 112 -6.43 -8.40 1.29
CA ASN A 112 -5.93 -9.73 0.97
C ASN A 112 -4.58 -9.75 0.23
N VAL A 113 -4.03 -8.60 -0.12
CA VAL A 113 -2.68 -8.51 -0.71
C VAL A 113 -1.66 -8.33 0.41
N GLU A 114 -0.71 -9.24 0.45
CA GLU A 114 0.43 -9.15 1.34
C GLU A 114 1.63 -8.56 0.62
N THR A 115 2.47 -7.86 1.37
CA THR A 115 3.69 -7.27 0.82
C THR A 115 4.89 -7.60 1.68
N ASP A 116 5.99 -7.99 1.05
CA ASP A 116 7.28 -8.13 1.73
C ASP A 116 8.41 -7.45 0.93
N ARG A 117 9.48 -7.11 1.62
CA ARG A 117 10.69 -6.57 0.99
C ARG A 117 11.60 -7.71 0.56
N LYS A 118 11.97 -7.74 -0.71
CA LYS A 118 13.00 -8.62 -1.23
C LYS A 118 14.30 -7.85 -1.39
N PHE A 119 15.35 -8.34 -0.76
CA PHE A 119 16.71 -7.84 -0.93
C PHE A 119 17.38 -8.57 -2.08
N GLN A 120 17.70 -7.85 -3.14
CA GLN A 120 18.52 -8.41 -4.24
C GLN A 120 20.01 -8.27 -3.93
N GLY A 121 20.54 -9.14 -3.10
CA GLY A 121 21.96 -9.42 -2.91
C GLY A 121 22.99 -8.27 -3.07
N ALA A 122 24.24 -8.51 -2.74
CA ALA A 122 25.32 -7.52 -2.73
C ALA A 122 25.59 -6.81 -4.07
N LYS A 123 25.15 -7.35 -5.20
CA LYS A 123 25.32 -6.71 -6.52
C LYS A 123 24.44 -5.48 -6.72
N SER A 124 23.33 -5.37 -6.01
CA SER A 124 22.43 -4.21 -6.09
C SER A 124 22.89 -3.01 -5.26
N LEU A 125 23.84 -3.20 -4.35
CA LEU A 125 24.42 -2.12 -3.54
C LEU A 125 25.20 -1.09 -4.38
N PHE A 126 25.57 -1.46 -5.61
CA PHE A 126 26.33 -0.60 -6.52
C PHE A 126 25.45 0.12 -7.55
N SER A 127 24.16 -0.20 -7.64
CA SER A 127 23.23 0.57 -8.47
C SER A 127 22.68 1.75 -7.65
N LYS A 128 22.73 2.94 -8.21
CA LYS A 128 22.17 4.18 -7.59
C LYS A 128 20.65 4.15 -7.42
N GLU A 129 20.00 3.14 -7.92
CA GLU A 129 18.55 2.90 -7.80
C GLU A 129 18.36 1.92 -6.65
N GLY A 130 17.75 2.38 -5.56
CA GLY A 130 17.63 1.70 -4.27
C GLY A 130 17.45 0.18 -4.34
N ALA A 131 18.22 -0.51 -3.55
CA ALA A 131 18.46 -1.96 -3.55
C ALA A 131 17.24 -2.82 -3.13
N PHE A 132 16.04 -2.26 -3.07
CA PHE A 132 14.86 -2.95 -2.52
C PHE A 132 13.73 -3.02 -3.53
N PHE A 133 13.25 -4.23 -3.75
CA PHE A 133 11.97 -4.46 -4.38
C PHE A 133 10.94 -4.84 -3.32
N LEU A 134 9.72 -4.37 -3.52
CA LEU A 134 8.55 -4.82 -2.80
C LEU A 134 7.92 -5.95 -3.61
N ARG A 135 7.74 -7.11 -3.01
CA ARG A 135 6.93 -8.19 -3.57
C ARG A 135 5.52 -8.08 -3.02
N ALA A 136 4.53 -8.02 -3.90
CA ALA A 136 3.11 -8.10 -3.57
C ALA A 136 2.55 -9.44 -4.07
N TYR A 137 1.73 -10.10 -3.27
CA TYR A 137 1.10 -11.39 -3.59
C TYR A 137 -0.25 -11.51 -2.88
N SER A 138 -1.14 -12.29 -3.46
CA SER A 138 -2.44 -12.60 -2.84
C SER A 138 -2.26 -13.66 -1.74
N SER A 139 -2.88 -13.44 -0.58
CA SER A 139 -2.89 -14.38 0.56
C SER A 139 -4.11 -15.28 0.55
#